data_42ceda3e56bb3edc0ae82a1af759913b
#
_entry.id   42ceda3e56bb3edc0ae82a1af759913b
#
_cell.length_a   1.000
_cell.length_b   1.000
_cell.length_c   1.000
_cell.angle_alpha   90.00
_cell.angle_beta   90.00
_cell.angle_gamma   90.00
#
_symmetry.space_group_name_H-M   'P 1'
#
loop_
_entity.id
_entity.type
_entity.pdbx_description
1 polymer ?
#
loop_
_entity_poly.entity_id
_entity_poly.type
_entity_poly.pdbx_seq_one_letter_code
_entity_poly.pdbx_strand_id
1 'polypeptide(L)'
;MNFFKSIALGAIVALGLASGASANPNQLTIELKDGPVVIELMPDVAPKHVAQIKSLAEKGAYDNVAFHRVIEGFMAQTGDVQYGNMEKNFQPEMAGMGGSDLPDIQAEFSSVPFERGVVGMARSQDPNSANSQFFIMFAPGRFLDGQYTVVGKVVSGMEFVDKIKRGDDANNGSVTDPDRMIKVTVGK
;
A
#
# COMPACT_ATOMS: atom_id res chain seq x y z
N MET A 1 -21.03 63.00 -41.94
CA MET A 1 -20.36 61.86 -42.63
C MET A 1 -19.57 61.13 -41.52
N ASN A 2 -20.26 60.21 -40.83
CA ASN A 2 -19.74 59.51 -39.66
C ASN A 2 -19.35 58.10 -40.00
N PHE A 3 -18.03 57.82 -39.91
CA PHE A 3 -17.50 56.46 -40.07
C PHE A 3 -17.52 55.74 -38.75
N PHE A 4 -18.38 54.74 -38.59
CA PHE A 4 -18.33 53.77 -37.47
C PHE A 4 -17.28 52.72 -37.80
N LYS A 5 -16.25 52.62 -36.96
CA LYS A 5 -15.29 51.51 -36.98
C LYS A 5 -15.77 50.43 -36.03
N SER A 6 -16.21 49.29 -36.54
CA SER A 6 -16.51 48.09 -35.78
C SER A 6 -15.20 47.42 -35.40
N ILE A 7 -15.01 47.23 -34.08
CA ILE A 7 -13.93 46.41 -33.53
C ILE A 7 -14.49 45.02 -33.28
N ALA A 8 -14.04 44.04 -34.02
CA ALA A 8 -14.34 42.64 -33.78
C ALA A 8 -13.43 42.11 -32.66
N LEU A 9 -14.05 41.74 -31.52
CA LEU A 9 -13.39 41.11 -30.39
C LEU A 9 -13.31 39.61 -30.63
N GLY A 10 -12.14 39.12 -31.02
CA GLY A 10 -11.90 37.70 -31.22
C GLY A 10 -11.74 37.01 -29.86
N ALA A 11 -12.68 36.11 -29.51
CA ALA A 11 -12.55 35.23 -28.35
C ALA A 11 -11.58 34.08 -28.65
N ILE A 12 -10.42 34.10 -28.02
CA ILE A 12 -9.49 32.97 -28.05
C ILE A 12 -10.00 31.92 -27.05
N VAL A 13 -10.60 30.84 -27.56
CA VAL A 13 -10.91 29.65 -26.76
C VAL A 13 -9.63 28.87 -26.56
N ALA A 14 -9.05 28.97 -25.37
CA ALA A 14 -7.94 28.12 -24.96
C ALA A 14 -8.48 26.73 -24.67
N LEU A 15 -8.32 25.79 -25.59
CA LEU A 15 -8.50 24.36 -25.34
C LEU A 15 -7.39 23.90 -24.38
N GLY A 16 -7.72 23.77 -23.12
CA GLY A 16 -6.88 23.10 -22.13
C GLY A 16 -6.78 21.62 -22.49
N LEU A 17 -5.62 21.19 -23.00
CA LEU A 17 -5.28 19.79 -23.10
C LEU A 17 -5.14 19.25 -21.67
N ALA A 18 -6.20 18.60 -21.15
CA ALA A 18 -6.07 17.74 -20.00
C ALA A 18 -5.15 16.59 -20.40
N SER A 19 -3.88 16.64 -20.00
CA SER A 19 -2.99 15.48 -20.02
C SER A 19 -3.60 14.42 -19.13
N GLY A 20 -4.31 13.46 -19.73
CA GLY A 20 -4.70 12.24 -19.06
C GLY A 20 -3.42 11.50 -18.67
N ALA A 21 -3.00 11.60 -17.42
CA ALA A 21 -1.97 10.73 -16.89
C ALA A 21 -2.46 9.30 -17.10
N SER A 22 -1.79 8.53 -17.95
CA SER A 22 -2.05 7.11 -18.12
C SER A 22 -1.86 6.46 -16.75
N ALA A 23 -2.91 5.87 -16.20
CA ALA A 23 -2.82 5.24 -14.88
C ALA A 23 -1.81 4.09 -14.98
N ASN A 24 -0.86 4.04 -14.04
CA ASN A 24 0.16 2.99 -13.99
C ASN A 24 -0.48 1.72 -13.39
N PRO A 25 -0.62 0.63 -14.15
CA PRO A 25 -1.26 -0.60 -13.66
C PRO A 25 -0.48 -1.28 -12.52
N ASN A 26 0.75 -0.88 -12.29
CA ASN A 26 1.58 -1.38 -11.18
C ASN A 26 1.60 -0.41 -9.98
N GLN A 27 0.67 0.51 -9.91
CA GLN A 27 0.56 1.45 -8.80
C GLN A 27 -0.56 1.00 -7.85
N LEU A 28 -0.25 0.88 -6.57
CA LEU A 28 -1.20 0.66 -5.49
C LEU A 28 -1.31 1.94 -4.67
N THR A 29 -2.52 2.46 -4.51
CA THR A 29 -2.78 3.62 -3.66
C THR A 29 -3.54 3.20 -2.42
N ILE A 30 -3.01 3.54 -1.25
CA ILE A 30 -3.61 3.32 0.07
C ILE A 30 -4.05 4.67 0.62
N GLU A 31 -5.34 4.86 0.84
CA GLU A 31 -5.86 6.04 1.52
C GLU A 31 -5.77 5.84 3.03
N LEU A 32 -4.99 6.67 3.70
CA LEU A 32 -4.91 6.77 5.15
C LEU A 32 -5.67 8.02 5.64
N LYS A 33 -5.94 8.11 6.94
CA LYS A 33 -6.59 9.29 7.55
C LYS A 33 -5.85 10.61 7.31
N ASP A 34 -4.52 10.54 7.15
CA ASP A 34 -3.64 11.71 6.99
C ASP A 34 -3.31 12.01 5.51
N GLY A 35 -3.62 11.11 4.59
CA GLY A 35 -3.40 11.29 3.16
C GLY A 35 -3.08 10.00 2.40
N PRO A 36 -2.95 10.08 1.08
CA PRO A 36 -2.70 8.91 0.23
C PRO A 36 -1.23 8.49 0.26
N VAL A 37 -1.01 7.18 0.30
CA VAL A 37 0.29 6.54 0.12
C VAL A 37 0.29 5.81 -1.22
N VAL A 38 1.25 6.11 -2.06
CA VAL A 38 1.38 5.50 -3.38
C VAL A 38 2.57 4.55 -3.39
N ILE A 39 2.32 3.29 -3.72
CA ILE A 39 3.30 2.23 -3.83
C ILE A 39 3.45 1.83 -5.29
N GLU A 40 4.67 1.84 -5.80
CA GLU A 40 5.01 1.20 -7.06
C GLU A 40 5.28 -0.28 -6.80
N LEU A 41 4.42 -1.13 -7.35
CA LEU A 41 4.55 -2.58 -7.28
C LEU A 41 5.61 -3.07 -8.27
N MET A 42 6.31 -4.13 -7.92
CA MET A 42 7.46 -4.68 -8.67
C MET A 42 7.13 -6.09 -9.23
N PRO A 43 6.28 -6.22 -10.27
CA PRO A 43 5.92 -7.52 -10.83
C PRO A 43 7.11 -8.27 -11.45
N ASP A 44 8.16 -7.56 -11.87
CA ASP A 44 9.38 -8.20 -12.39
C ASP A 44 10.22 -8.85 -11.26
N VAL A 45 10.00 -8.44 -10.01
CA VAL A 45 10.69 -8.97 -8.82
C VAL A 45 9.89 -10.09 -8.17
N ALA A 46 8.59 -9.91 -8.00
CA ALA A 46 7.70 -10.84 -7.31
C ALA A 46 6.35 -10.96 -8.04
N PRO A 47 6.31 -11.59 -9.23
CA PRO A 47 5.12 -11.61 -10.09
C PRO A 47 3.89 -12.21 -9.42
N LYS A 48 4.05 -13.32 -8.67
CA LYS A 48 2.90 -14.01 -8.02
C LYS A 48 2.36 -13.21 -6.84
N HIS A 49 3.24 -12.65 -6.02
CA HIS A 49 2.84 -11.83 -4.87
C HIS A 49 2.16 -10.55 -5.32
N VAL A 50 2.72 -9.86 -6.33
CA VAL A 50 2.12 -8.65 -6.89
C VAL A 50 0.75 -8.94 -7.49
N ALA A 51 0.59 -10.05 -8.22
CA ALA A 51 -0.70 -10.45 -8.79
C ALA A 51 -1.75 -10.67 -7.70
N GLN A 52 -1.37 -11.33 -6.58
CA GLN A 52 -2.29 -11.58 -5.47
C GLN A 52 -2.68 -10.29 -4.74
N ILE A 53 -1.73 -9.40 -4.45
CA ILE A 53 -2.00 -8.07 -3.87
C ILE A 53 -2.98 -7.29 -4.75
N LYS A 54 -2.75 -7.22 -6.06
CA LYS A 54 -3.65 -6.54 -7.00
C LYS A 54 -5.03 -7.15 -7.00
N SER A 55 -5.14 -8.48 -7.06
CA SER A 55 -6.42 -9.18 -7.03
C SER A 55 -7.22 -8.88 -5.74
N LEU A 56 -6.55 -8.86 -4.58
CA LEU A 56 -7.19 -8.54 -3.31
C LEU A 56 -7.62 -7.07 -3.22
N ALA A 57 -6.79 -6.15 -3.72
CA ALA A 57 -7.10 -4.72 -3.77
C ALA A 57 -8.28 -4.43 -4.71
N GLU A 58 -8.32 -5.04 -5.89
CA GLU A 58 -9.42 -4.90 -6.86
C GLU A 58 -10.76 -5.41 -6.32
N LYS A 59 -10.72 -6.42 -5.44
CA LYS A 59 -11.90 -6.94 -4.72
C LYS A 59 -12.31 -6.09 -3.52
N GLY A 60 -11.53 -5.05 -3.17
CA GLY A 60 -11.73 -4.25 -1.96
C GLY A 60 -11.45 -5.01 -0.67
N ALA A 61 -10.69 -6.12 -0.74
CA ALA A 61 -10.41 -6.94 0.43
C ALA A 61 -9.56 -6.21 1.48
N TYR A 62 -8.75 -5.25 1.06
CA TYR A 62 -7.91 -4.44 1.93
C TYR A 62 -8.61 -3.20 2.51
N ASP A 63 -9.81 -2.85 2.04
CA ASP A 63 -10.56 -1.69 2.55
C ASP A 63 -10.86 -1.89 4.03
N ASN A 64 -10.59 -0.88 4.84
CA ASN A 64 -10.77 -0.83 6.29
C ASN A 64 -9.93 -1.85 7.10
N VAL A 65 -8.85 -2.38 6.54
CA VAL A 65 -7.94 -3.30 7.23
C VAL A 65 -6.92 -2.55 8.08
N ALA A 66 -6.79 -2.96 9.34
CA ALA A 66 -5.96 -2.36 10.37
C ALA A 66 -4.46 -2.54 10.12
N PHE A 67 -3.67 -1.56 10.57
CA PHE A 67 -2.24 -1.74 10.84
C PHE A 67 -2.09 -2.35 12.24
N HIS A 68 -2.19 -3.66 12.33
CA HIS A 68 -2.29 -4.39 13.59
C HIS A 68 -0.96 -4.53 14.33
N ARG A 69 0.19 -4.37 13.62
CA ARG A 69 1.53 -4.47 14.19
C ARG A 69 2.42 -3.36 13.64
N VAL A 70 2.87 -2.44 14.50
CA VAL A 70 3.66 -1.28 14.10
C VAL A 70 4.79 -1.08 15.11
N ILE A 71 6.04 -1.24 14.65
CA ILE A 71 7.24 -1.09 15.50
C ILE A 71 8.01 0.15 15.04
N GLU A 72 8.24 1.09 15.99
CA GLU A 72 8.99 2.30 15.74
C GLU A 72 10.39 1.99 15.21
N GLY A 73 10.81 2.74 14.18
CA GLY A 73 12.12 2.55 13.55
C GLY A 73 12.29 1.24 12.77
N PHE A 74 11.23 0.43 12.63
CA PHE A 74 11.27 -0.82 11.87
C PHE A 74 10.23 -0.84 10.75
N MET A 75 8.96 -1.17 11.03
CA MET A 75 7.94 -1.32 9.98
C MET A 75 6.51 -1.15 10.49
N ALA A 76 5.58 -0.91 9.57
CA ALA A 76 4.12 -0.99 9.78
C ALA A 76 3.55 -2.18 9.00
N GLN A 77 2.97 -3.16 9.70
CA GLN A 77 2.37 -4.37 9.14
C GLN A 77 0.85 -4.29 9.12
N THR A 78 0.27 -4.73 8.02
CA THR A 78 -1.18 -4.70 7.73
C THR A 78 -1.56 -5.87 6.80
N GLY A 79 -2.78 -5.86 6.28
CA GLY A 79 -3.21 -6.77 5.22
C GLY A 79 -3.79 -8.09 5.72
N ASP A 80 -4.11 -8.23 7.02
CA ASP A 80 -4.91 -9.35 7.52
C ASP A 80 -6.38 -9.13 7.12
N VAL A 81 -6.78 -9.67 5.98
CA VAL A 81 -8.13 -9.51 5.44
C VAL A 81 -9.18 -10.35 6.17
N GLN A 82 -8.74 -11.34 6.95
CA GLN A 82 -9.62 -12.23 7.71
C GLN A 82 -10.05 -11.63 9.03
N TYR A 83 -9.10 -11.13 9.83
CA TYR A 83 -9.34 -10.66 11.19
C TYR A 83 -9.10 -9.16 11.38
N GLY A 84 -8.52 -8.50 10.38
CA GLY A 84 -8.09 -7.10 10.48
C GLY A 84 -9.11 -6.06 9.99
N ASN A 85 -10.26 -6.44 9.43
CA ASN A 85 -11.21 -5.48 8.88
C ASN A 85 -12.02 -4.79 9.98
N MET A 86 -11.78 -3.51 10.20
CA MET A 86 -12.33 -2.74 11.33
C MET A 86 -13.83 -2.41 11.21
N GLU A 87 -14.45 -2.63 10.06
CA GLU A 87 -15.87 -2.40 9.85
C GLU A 87 -16.70 -3.70 9.82
N LYS A 88 -16.07 -4.84 9.52
CA LYS A 88 -16.80 -6.10 9.33
C LYS A 88 -16.51 -7.12 10.41
N ASN A 89 -15.26 -7.39 10.68
CA ASN A 89 -14.85 -8.53 11.53
C ASN A 89 -13.48 -8.25 12.19
N PHE A 90 -13.37 -7.16 12.90
CA PHE A 90 -12.12 -6.86 13.61
C PHE A 90 -12.01 -7.71 14.88
N GLN A 91 -10.97 -8.54 14.91
CA GLN A 91 -10.63 -9.40 16.05
C GLN A 91 -9.21 -9.07 16.50
N PRO A 92 -9.02 -8.12 17.43
CA PRO A 92 -7.70 -7.64 17.84
C PRO A 92 -6.73 -8.76 18.27
N GLU A 93 -7.25 -9.77 18.98
CA GLU A 93 -6.46 -10.91 19.48
C GLU A 93 -6.00 -11.87 18.36
N MET A 94 -6.67 -11.83 17.21
CA MET A 94 -6.39 -12.69 16.05
C MET A 94 -5.74 -11.92 14.91
N ALA A 95 -5.77 -10.59 14.94
CA ALA A 95 -5.20 -9.76 13.88
C ALA A 95 -3.70 -10.02 13.73
N GLY A 96 -3.29 -10.35 12.52
CA GLY A 96 -1.94 -10.80 12.19
C GLY A 96 -1.80 -12.31 12.03
N MET A 97 -2.81 -13.09 12.37
CA MET A 97 -2.81 -14.56 12.24
C MET A 97 -3.57 -15.05 11.00
N GLY A 98 -4.36 -14.16 10.37
CA GLY A 98 -5.21 -14.50 9.23
C GLY A 98 -4.58 -14.22 7.88
N GLY A 99 -5.31 -14.64 6.84
CA GLY A 99 -4.97 -14.46 5.43
C GLY A 99 -6.22 -14.29 4.59
N SER A 100 -6.10 -14.48 3.29
CA SER A 100 -7.23 -14.55 2.36
C SER A 100 -7.59 -16.00 2.05
N ASP A 101 -8.72 -16.20 1.36
CA ASP A 101 -9.13 -17.52 0.83
C ASP A 101 -8.28 -17.99 -0.36
N LEU A 102 -7.33 -17.17 -0.82
CA LEU A 102 -6.40 -17.52 -1.89
C LEU A 102 -5.28 -18.42 -1.34
N PRO A 103 -4.64 -19.25 -2.19
CA PRO A 103 -3.50 -20.05 -1.76
C PRO A 103 -2.32 -19.21 -1.25
N ASP A 104 -1.56 -19.78 -0.34
CA ASP A 104 -0.25 -19.26 0.02
C ASP A 104 0.70 -19.25 -1.18
N ILE A 105 1.65 -18.30 -1.17
CA ILE A 105 2.53 -18.03 -2.29
C ILE A 105 3.95 -18.48 -1.96
N GLN A 106 4.53 -19.28 -2.85
CA GLN A 106 5.93 -19.64 -2.76
C GLN A 106 6.82 -18.38 -2.80
N ALA A 107 7.85 -18.33 -1.96
CA ALA A 107 8.77 -17.21 -1.84
C ALA A 107 9.37 -16.79 -3.20
N GLU A 108 9.45 -15.47 -3.41
CA GLU A 108 10.08 -14.81 -4.56
C GLU A 108 11.18 -13.88 -4.05
N PHE A 109 12.23 -14.46 -3.47
CA PHE A 109 13.34 -13.68 -2.92
C PHE A 109 14.16 -13.02 -4.03
N SER A 110 14.68 -11.82 -3.72
CA SER A 110 15.45 -11.01 -4.66
C SER A 110 16.64 -10.33 -3.98
N SER A 111 17.48 -9.67 -4.76
CA SER A 111 18.58 -8.85 -4.27
C SER A 111 18.16 -7.42 -3.92
N VAL A 112 16.89 -7.07 -4.04
CA VAL A 112 16.39 -5.73 -3.65
C VAL A 112 16.50 -5.59 -2.13
N PRO A 113 17.23 -4.60 -1.64
CA PRO A 113 17.46 -4.42 -0.22
C PRO A 113 16.26 -3.82 0.48
N PHE A 114 16.02 -4.22 1.74
CA PHE A 114 14.99 -3.63 2.59
C PHE A 114 15.44 -2.27 3.14
N GLU A 115 15.22 -1.24 2.33
CA GLU A 115 15.42 0.16 2.69
C GLU A 115 14.11 0.81 3.16
N ARG A 116 14.18 2.05 3.69
CA ARG A 116 12.99 2.84 4.02
C ARG A 116 12.04 2.94 2.82
N GLY A 117 10.76 2.70 3.08
CA GLY A 117 9.68 2.74 2.09
C GLY A 117 9.54 1.46 1.25
N VAL A 118 10.44 0.49 1.37
CA VAL A 118 10.27 -0.82 0.72
C VAL A 118 9.11 -1.57 1.37
N VAL A 119 8.34 -2.26 0.53
CA VAL A 119 7.18 -3.06 0.92
C VAL A 119 7.53 -4.53 0.76
N GLY A 120 7.40 -5.29 1.84
CA GLY A 120 7.67 -6.73 1.88
C GLY A 120 6.43 -7.52 2.28
N MET A 121 6.37 -8.80 1.85
CA MET A 121 5.30 -9.71 2.27
C MET A 121 5.60 -10.27 3.66
N ALA A 122 4.59 -10.18 4.54
CA ALA A 122 4.63 -10.91 5.80
C ALA A 122 4.34 -12.40 5.57
N ARG A 123 4.89 -13.25 6.43
CA ARG A 123 4.77 -14.71 6.39
C ARG A 123 4.95 -15.34 7.77
N SER A 124 4.59 -16.59 7.92
CA SER A 124 4.92 -17.40 9.08
C SER A 124 6.41 -17.83 9.07
N GLN A 125 6.76 -18.86 9.83
CA GLN A 125 8.12 -19.44 9.79
C GLN A 125 8.43 -20.10 8.44
N ASP A 126 7.41 -20.67 7.78
CA ASP A 126 7.57 -21.22 6.42
C ASP A 126 7.74 -20.05 5.42
N PRO A 127 8.84 -19.99 4.66
CA PRO A 127 9.06 -18.97 3.65
C PRO A 127 8.00 -18.98 2.53
N ASN A 128 7.27 -20.08 2.36
CA ASN A 128 6.24 -20.24 1.34
C ASN A 128 4.81 -20.03 1.89
N SER A 129 4.67 -19.33 3.01
CA SER A 129 3.38 -19.06 3.67
C SER A 129 2.89 -17.60 3.52
N ALA A 130 3.47 -16.81 2.64
CA ALA A 130 2.95 -15.49 2.36
C ALA A 130 1.57 -15.57 1.70
N ASN A 131 0.64 -14.68 2.10
CA ASN A 131 -0.73 -14.70 1.60
C ASN A 131 -1.24 -13.28 1.27
N SER A 132 -1.80 -12.57 2.25
CA SER A 132 -2.36 -11.23 2.07
C SER A 132 -1.62 -10.14 2.83
N GLN A 133 -0.93 -10.49 3.91
CA GLN A 133 -0.30 -9.51 4.79
C GLN A 133 1.01 -8.98 4.20
N PHE A 134 1.24 -7.67 4.38
CA PHE A 134 2.46 -7.00 3.97
C PHE A 134 2.89 -5.94 4.99
N PHE A 135 4.11 -5.45 4.88
CA PHE A 135 4.64 -4.41 5.74
C PHE A 135 5.40 -3.35 4.95
N ILE A 136 5.41 -2.12 5.47
CA ILE A 136 6.12 -0.97 4.90
C ILE A 136 7.26 -0.62 5.87
N MET A 137 8.48 -0.53 5.35
CA MET A 137 9.67 -0.23 6.17
C MET A 137 9.74 1.25 6.57
N PHE A 138 9.92 1.54 7.85
CA PHE A 138 10.26 2.90 8.33
C PHE A 138 11.74 3.23 8.18
N ALA A 139 12.60 2.22 8.29
CA ALA A 139 14.05 2.35 8.23
C ALA A 139 14.67 1.12 7.54
N PRO A 140 15.97 1.14 7.19
CA PRO A 140 16.62 -0.03 6.63
C PRO A 140 16.59 -1.24 7.57
N GLY A 141 16.21 -2.40 7.00
CA GLY A 141 16.16 -3.69 7.71
C GLY A 141 16.93 -4.78 6.97
N ARG A 142 18.25 -4.61 6.85
CA ARG A 142 19.13 -5.48 6.04
C ARG A 142 19.11 -6.95 6.45
N PHE A 143 18.70 -7.27 7.67
CA PHE A 143 18.52 -8.63 8.14
C PHE A 143 17.36 -9.37 7.47
N LEU A 144 16.50 -8.64 6.72
CA LEU A 144 15.41 -9.20 5.91
C LEU A 144 15.86 -9.54 4.47
N ASP A 145 17.01 -9.01 4.04
CA ASP A 145 17.51 -9.16 2.66
C ASP A 145 17.65 -10.65 2.30
N GLY A 146 17.08 -11.05 1.16
CA GLY A 146 17.08 -12.42 0.69
C GLY A 146 16.25 -13.41 1.52
N GLN A 147 15.54 -12.97 2.56
CA GLN A 147 14.72 -13.81 3.44
C GLN A 147 13.23 -13.46 3.40
N TYR A 148 12.87 -12.31 2.86
CA TYR A 148 11.50 -11.87 2.64
C TYR A 148 11.32 -11.41 1.20
N THR A 149 10.11 -11.60 0.66
CA THR A 149 9.78 -11.18 -0.70
C THR A 149 9.47 -9.68 -0.74
N VAL A 150 10.21 -8.93 -1.54
CA VAL A 150 9.93 -7.52 -1.84
C VAL A 150 8.86 -7.45 -2.93
N VAL A 151 7.82 -6.66 -2.72
CA VAL A 151 6.70 -6.51 -3.67
C VAL A 151 6.55 -5.11 -4.24
N GLY A 152 7.21 -4.13 -3.65
CA GLY A 152 7.10 -2.75 -4.11
C GLY A 152 7.86 -1.75 -3.24
N LYS A 153 7.67 -0.48 -3.56
CA LYS A 153 8.25 0.64 -2.81
C LYS A 153 7.29 1.83 -2.79
N VAL A 154 7.19 2.50 -1.65
CA VAL A 154 6.49 3.78 -1.53
C VAL A 154 7.20 4.83 -2.37
N VAL A 155 6.48 5.45 -3.30
CA VAL A 155 6.97 6.51 -4.19
C VAL A 155 6.41 7.89 -3.83
N SER A 156 5.33 7.92 -3.03
CA SER A 156 4.72 9.16 -2.52
C SER A 156 3.96 8.88 -1.22
N GLY A 157 3.90 9.83 -0.31
CA GLY A 157 3.11 9.74 0.93
C GLY A 157 3.81 9.01 2.08
N MET A 158 5.14 8.86 2.04
CA MET A 158 5.88 8.22 3.13
C MET A 158 5.75 9.01 4.46
N GLU A 159 5.51 10.33 4.39
CA GLU A 159 5.19 11.20 5.53
C GLU A 159 3.85 10.83 6.20
N PHE A 160 2.92 10.21 5.48
CA PHE A 160 1.67 9.70 6.05
C PHE A 160 1.87 8.32 6.69
N VAL A 161 2.74 7.48 6.11
CA VAL A 161 3.16 6.23 6.73
C VAL A 161 3.82 6.48 8.09
N ASP A 162 4.64 7.54 8.19
CA ASP A 162 5.29 7.94 9.44
C ASP A 162 4.30 8.34 10.56
N LYS A 163 3.08 8.70 10.22
CA LYS A 163 2.03 9.07 11.19
C LYS A 163 1.20 7.90 11.68
N ILE A 164 1.36 6.71 11.08
CA ILE A 164 0.65 5.50 11.53
C ILE A 164 0.98 5.26 13.00
N LYS A 165 -0.06 5.04 13.81
CA LYS A 165 0.05 4.81 15.24
C LYS A 165 0.97 3.64 15.54
N ARG A 166 1.95 3.86 16.40
CA ARG A 166 2.88 2.83 16.87
C ARG A 166 2.21 1.90 17.85
N GLY A 167 2.65 0.65 17.84
CA GLY A 167 2.23 -0.36 18.80
C GLY A 167 3.11 -0.36 20.05
N ASP A 168 2.80 -1.27 20.95
CA ASP A 168 3.52 -1.50 22.19
C ASP A 168 4.76 -2.39 21.90
N ASP A 169 5.96 -1.84 22.09
CA ASP A 169 7.21 -2.57 21.87
C ASP A 169 7.34 -3.80 22.79
N ALA A 170 6.82 -3.71 24.02
CA ALA A 170 6.81 -4.82 24.96
C ALA A 170 5.88 -5.96 24.50
N ASN A 171 4.94 -5.66 23.62
CA ASN A 171 3.98 -6.61 23.05
C ASN A 171 4.19 -6.76 21.53
N ASN A 172 5.45 -6.84 21.08
CA ASN A 172 5.84 -7.08 19.68
C ASN A 172 5.18 -6.10 18.68
N GLY A 173 4.94 -4.86 19.07
CA GLY A 173 4.37 -3.82 18.23
C GLY A 173 2.87 -3.93 18.02
N SER A 174 2.14 -4.71 18.82
CA SER A 174 0.68 -4.80 18.78
C SER A 174 0.03 -3.44 19.02
N VAL A 175 -0.92 -3.05 18.17
CA VAL A 175 -1.53 -1.71 18.19
C VAL A 175 -2.93 -1.78 18.79
N THR A 176 -3.13 -1.12 19.92
CA THR A 176 -4.46 -0.87 20.49
C THR A 176 -5.12 0.28 19.76
N ASP A 177 -6.35 0.09 19.26
CA ASP A 177 -7.08 1.08 18.45
C ASP A 177 -6.22 1.55 17.25
N PRO A 178 -5.96 0.66 16.28
CA PRO A 178 -5.04 0.90 15.17
C PRO A 178 -5.59 1.86 14.13
N ASP A 179 -4.68 2.50 13.39
CA ASP A 179 -5.01 3.10 12.10
C ASP A 179 -5.33 2.01 11.07
N ARG A 180 -6.05 2.39 10.00
CA ARG A 180 -6.47 1.46 8.95
C ARG A 180 -6.18 1.99 7.55
N MET A 181 -6.10 1.12 6.61
CA MET A 181 -6.23 1.44 5.19
C MET A 181 -7.71 1.74 4.91
N ILE A 182 -8.08 3.00 4.72
CA ILE A 182 -9.50 3.40 4.49
C ILE A 182 -9.98 2.81 3.16
N LYS A 183 -9.16 2.96 2.13
CA LYS A 183 -9.40 2.46 0.78
C LYS A 183 -8.10 2.03 0.15
N VAL A 184 -8.13 0.95 -0.64
CA VAL A 184 -6.99 0.51 -1.44
C VAL A 184 -7.40 0.35 -2.90
N THR A 185 -6.66 0.98 -3.81
CA THR A 185 -6.95 0.94 -5.24
C THR A 185 -5.71 0.61 -6.05
N VAL A 186 -5.91 -0.10 -7.16
CA VAL A 186 -4.87 -0.37 -8.16
C VAL A 186 -5.06 0.59 -9.33
N GLY A 187 -3.97 1.14 -9.87
CA GLY A 187 -4.00 1.90 -11.10
C GLY A 187 -4.52 1.05 -12.26
N LYS A 188 -5.31 1.66 -13.14
CA LYS A 188 -5.92 1.00 -14.31
C LYS A 188 -5.19 1.37 -15.57
#